data_eb5f9916d8f87af6109962573089a49a
#
_entry.id   eb5f9916d8f87af6109962573089a49a
#
_cell.length_a   1.000
_cell.length_b   1.000
_cell.length_c   1.000
_cell.angle_alpha   90.00
_cell.angle_beta   90.00
_cell.angle_gamma   90.00
#
_symmetry.space_group_name_H-M   'P 1'
#
loop_
_entity.id
_entity.type
_entity.pdbx_description
1 polymer ?
#
loop_
_entity_poly.entity_id
_entity_poly.type
_entity_poly.pdbx_seq_one_letter_code
_entity_poly.pdbx_strand_id
1 'polypeptide(L)'
;MTKTKLLLGLIMICALAGCEKHDILDTRTTYCTIFINGEEYKDAPTLREQLGKNGFPNLTKERIFIRKNQGNIAYLQFLLADNDDKKCYYLFGGIPFPEGESFPLLNKEYSLRYHPEFDITSIPAGRITENYIQSSGNQVGIMFIQKHYEQSNEFANALSPLSGAIVFTEYNPKNKKYKGTWHMKNGDENYEITGEFNSTVVYNEY
;
A
#
# COMPACT_ATOMS: atom_id res chain seq x y z
N MET A 1 34.55 45.28 24.09
CA MET A 1 33.68 44.98 22.92
C MET A 1 33.86 43.55 22.37
N THR A 2 33.99 42.52 23.21
CA THR A 2 34.38 41.17 22.72
C THR A 2 33.46 40.04 23.22
N LYS A 3 32.52 40.32 24.13
CA LYS A 3 31.63 39.28 24.67
C LYS A 3 30.30 39.09 23.89
N THR A 4 29.86 40.14 23.18
CA THR A 4 28.58 40.12 22.45
C THR A 4 28.67 39.39 21.10
N LYS A 5 29.84 39.33 20.47
CA LYS A 5 30.06 38.63 19.20
C LYS A 5 30.13 37.11 19.34
N LEU A 6 30.52 36.62 20.53
CA LEU A 6 30.60 35.17 20.79
C LEU A 6 29.23 34.55 21.01
N LEU A 7 28.27 35.30 21.55
CA LEU A 7 26.93 34.83 21.82
C LEU A 7 26.08 34.70 20.53
N LEU A 8 26.29 35.60 19.55
CA LEU A 8 25.62 35.51 18.26
C LEU A 8 26.09 34.32 17.41
N GLY A 9 27.36 33.96 17.51
CA GLY A 9 27.90 32.79 16.82
C GLY A 9 27.36 31.47 17.34
N LEU A 10 27.09 31.38 18.66
CA LEU A 10 26.57 30.17 19.28
C LEU A 10 25.08 29.92 18.97
N ILE A 11 24.30 31.00 18.81
CA ILE A 11 22.88 30.90 18.47
C ILE A 11 22.72 30.48 17.02
N MET A 12 23.59 30.86 16.10
CA MET A 12 23.52 30.45 14.68
C MET A 12 23.89 28.98 14.47
N ILE A 13 24.74 28.38 15.31
CA ILE A 13 25.10 26.96 15.21
C ILE A 13 23.96 26.07 15.71
N CYS A 14 23.18 26.52 16.68
CA CYS A 14 22.00 25.76 17.16
C CYS A 14 20.84 25.76 16.19
N ALA A 15 20.73 26.75 15.29
CA ALA A 15 19.66 26.82 14.31
C ALA A 15 19.85 25.89 13.10
N LEU A 16 21.08 25.43 12.84
CA LEU A 16 21.37 24.50 11.75
C LEU A 16 21.31 23.02 12.15
N ALA A 17 21.27 22.72 13.44
CA ALA A 17 21.15 21.34 13.94
C ALA A 17 19.70 20.84 14.07
N GLY A 18 18.70 21.68 13.75
CA GLY A 18 17.29 21.39 13.95
C GLY A 18 16.56 20.76 12.76
N CYS A 19 17.18 20.67 11.58
CA CYS A 19 16.46 20.25 10.35
C CYS A 19 16.67 18.80 9.91
N GLU A 20 17.46 17.99 10.60
CA GLU A 20 17.72 16.61 10.12
C GLU A 20 16.94 15.52 10.85
N LYS A 21 16.02 15.85 11.74
CA LYS A 21 15.36 14.80 12.56
C LYS A 21 14.07 14.20 11.95
N HIS A 22 13.50 14.77 10.90
CA HIS A 22 12.24 14.25 10.34
C HIS A 22 12.42 13.08 9.36
N ASP A 23 13.52 13.01 8.61
CA ASP A 23 13.70 11.97 7.59
C ASP A 23 14.14 10.59 8.14
N ILE A 24 14.74 10.53 9.33
CA ILE A 24 15.31 9.29 9.86
C ILE A 24 14.23 8.39 10.50
N LEU A 25 13.15 8.95 10.98
CA LEU A 25 12.05 8.17 11.60
C LEU A 25 11.16 7.51 10.56
N ASP A 26 10.96 8.13 9.42
CA ASP A 26 10.03 7.71 8.39
C ASP A 26 10.50 6.47 7.60
N THR A 27 11.80 6.28 7.48
CA THR A 27 12.37 5.13 6.75
C THR A 27 12.40 3.82 7.55
N ARG A 28 12.13 3.84 8.85
CA ARG A 28 12.25 2.67 9.74
C ARG A 28 10.94 1.93 9.98
N THR A 29 9.81 2.60 9.87
CA THR A 29 8.49 2.00 10.11
C THR A 29 7.83 1.61 8.80
N THR A 30 7.18 0.46 8.80
CA THR A 30 6.26 0.11 7.71
C THR A 30 4.98 0.89 7.94
N TYR A 31 4.53 1.61 6.93
CA TYR A 31 3.27 2.36 6.97
C TYR A 31 2.58 2.36 5.60
N CYS A 32 1.33 2.67 5.63
CA CYS A 32 0.54 3.03 4.47
C CYS A 32 -0.45 4.11 4.91
N THR A 33 -0.52 5.17 4.15
CA THR A 33 -1.50 6.24 4.34
C THR A 33 -2.22 6.45 3.03
N ILE A 34 -3.53 6.46 3.05
CA ILE A 34 -4.35 6.82 1.89
C ILE A 34 -5.31 7.94 2.24
N PHE A 35 -5.72 8.64 1.20
CA PHE A 35 -6.81 9.61 1.26
C PHE A 35 -7.90 9.13 0.31
N ILE A 36 -9.10 8.93 0.85
CA ILE A 36 -10.30 8.60 0.08
C ILE A 36 -11.19 9.83 0.09
N ASN A 37 -11.34 10.49 -1.05
CA ASN A 37 -12.08 11.74 -1.18
C ASN A 37 -11.64 12.83 -0.17
N GLY A 38 -10.34 12.85 0.15
CA GLY A 38 -9.74 13.79 1.09
C GLY A 38 -9.78 13.38 2.57
N GLU A 39 -10.47 12.30 2.95
CA GLU A 39 -10.39 11.73 4.31
C GLU A 39 -9.17 10.81 4.44
N GLU A 40 -8.40 10.96 5.52
CA GLU A 40 -7.17 10.21 5.76
C GLU A 40 -7.45 8.85 6.44
N TYR A 41 -6.81 7.79 5.94
CA TYR A 41 -6.81 6.44 6.50
C TYR A 41 -5.38 5.91 6.60
N LYS A 42 -5.08 5.25 7.71
CA LYS A 42 -3.72 4.74 8.00
C LYS A 42 -3.72 3.24 8.19
N ASP A 43 -2.54 2.65 8.03
CA ASP A 43 -2.31 1.23 8.31
C ASP A 43 -2.76 0.86 9.73
N ALA A 44 -3.58 -0.18 9.84
CA ALA A 44 -4.21 -0.64 11.08
C ALA A 44 -3.62 -1.98 11.54
N PRO A 45 -2.42 -2.01 12.15
CA PRO A 45 -1.72 -3.25 12.52
C PRO A 45 -2.47 -4.03 13.60
N THR A 46 -3.10 -3.36 14.56
CA THR A 46 -3.86 -4.00 15.65
C THR A 46 -5.10 -4.69 15.10
N LEU A 47 -5.86 -4.01 14.24
CA LEU A 47 -7.03 -4.59 13.59
C LEU A 47 -6.63 -5.77 12.69
N ARG A 48 -5.52 -5.67 11.97
CA ARG A 48 -4.97 -6.77 11.17
C ARG A 48 -4.68 -8.01 12.01
N GLU A 49 -4.09 -7.83 13.20
CA GLU A 49 -3.82 -8.94 14.11
C GLU A 49 -5.10 -9.59 14.65
N GLN A 50 -6.10 -8.79 15.00
CA GLN A 50 -7.41 -9.26 15.47
C GLN A 50 -8.14 -10.05 14.39
N LEU A 51 -8.22 -9.52 13.17
CA LEU A 51 -8.87 -10.20 12.05
C LEU A 51 -8.14 -11.49 11.67
N GLY A 52 -6.82 -11.51 11.70
CA GLY A 52 -6.02 -12.72 11.45
C GLY A 52 -6.31 -13.83 12.46
N LYS A 53 -6.53 -13.50 13.75
CA LYS A 53 -6.93 -14.46 14.80
C LYS A 53 -8.36 -14.98 14.59
N ASN A 54 -9.24 -14.19 14.00
CA ASN A 54 -10.63 -14.54 13.74
C ASN A 54 -10.84 -15.33 12.43
N GLY A 55 -9.76 -15.80 11.82
CA GLY A 55 -9.83 -16.69 10.68
C GLY A 55 -10.00 -16.01 9.32
N PHE A 56 -9.63 -14.73 9.20
CA PHE A 56 -9.48 -14.11 7.90
C PHE A 56 -8.24 -14.69 7.19
N PRO A 57 -8.40 -15.68 6.30
CA PRO A 57 -7.31 -16.56 5.87
C PRO A 57 -6.29 -15.88 4.94
N ASN A 58 -6.57 -14.66 4.48
CA ASN A 58 -5.76 -13.98 3.47
C ASN A 58 -4.99 -12.75 3.98
N LEU A 59 -5.11 -12.42 5.28
CA LEU A 59 -4.36 -11.32 5.89
C LEU A 59 -2.99 -11.81 6.35
N THR A 60 -2.02 -11.82 5.45
CA THR A 60 -0.63 -12.10 5.79
C THR A 60 0.01 -10.91 6.53
N LYS A 61 1.13 -11.12 7.22
CA LYS A 61 1.88 -10.03 7.85
C LYS A 61 2.51 -9.10 6.81
N GLU A 62 2.84 -9.65 5.66
CA GLU A 62 3.45 -8.96 4.55
C GLU A 62 2.41 -8.12 3.82
N ARG A 63 2.76 -6.89 3.48
CA ARG A 63 1.90 -5.99 2.71
C ARG A 63 2.13 -6.10 1.22
N ILE A 64 3.35 -6.43 0.83
CA ILE A 64 3.73 -6.64 -0.56
C ILE A 64 4.52 -7.94 -0.62
N PHE A 65 4.06 -8.91 -1.37
CA PHE A 65 4.71 -10.20 -1.48
C PHE A 65 4.58 -10.81 -2.89
N ILE A 66 5.55 -11.63 -3.24
CA ILE A 66 5.62 -12.35 -4.51
C ILE A 66 5.58 -13.84 -4.20
N ARG A 67 4.72 -14.59 -4.86
CA ARG A 67 4.65 -16.06 -4.78
C ARG A 67 5.29 -16.65 -6.02
N LYS A 68 6.38 -17.38 -5.87
CA LYS A 68 7.11 -17.99 -6.99
C LYS A 68 6.29 -18.97 -7.82
N ASN A 69 5.27 -19.60 -7.22
CA ASN A 69 4.48 -20.65 -7.89
C ASN A 69 3.21 -20.13 -8.58
N GLN A 70 2.95 -18.82 -8.54
CA GLN A 70 1.72 -18.20 -9.08
C GLN A 70 2.00 -17.18 -10.18
N GLY A 71 3.08 -17.38 -10.93
CA GLY A 71 3.50 -16.42 -11.97
C GLY A 71 4.22 -15.20 -11.38
N ASN A 72 4.56 -14.26 -12.24
CA ASN A 72 5.26 -13.06 -11.85
C ASN A 72 4.25 -11.99 -11.42
N ILE A 73 3.61 -12.21 -10.27
CA ILE A 73 2.62 -11.30 -9.68
C ILE A 73 3.10 -10.84 -8.31
N ALA A 74 3.21 -9.53 -8.13
CA ALA A 74 3.38 -8.93 -6.83
C ALA A 74 2.00 -8.63 -6.23
N TYR A 75 1.67 -9.32 -5.15
CA TYR A 75 0.44 -9.11 -4.41
C TYR A 75 0.60 -7.96 -3.43
N LEU A 76 -0.43 -7.12 -3.33
CA LEU A 76 -0.48 -6.00 -2.40
C LEU A 76 -1.70 -6.17 -1.50
N GLN A 77 -1.53 -5.87 -0.19
CA GLN A 77 -2.63 -5.91 0.76
C GLN A 77 -2.39 -4.95 1.92
N PHE A 78 -3.34 -4.05 2.12
CA PHE A 78 -3.30 -3.06 3.18
C PHE A 78 -4.64 -3.01 3.91
N LEU A 79 -4.61 -3.05 5.21
CA LEU A 79 -5.76 -2.83 6.06
C LEU A 79 -5.62 -1.45 6.68
N LEU A 80 -6.57 -0.59 6.44
CA LEU A 80 -6.51 0.84 6.69
C LEU A 80 -7.71 1.26 7.53
N ALA A 81 -7.48 2.14 8.49
CA ALA A 81 -8.53 2.67 9.35
C ALA A 81 -8.41 4.19 9.47
N ASP A 82 -9.52 4.82 9.82
CA ASP A 82 -9.52 6.21 10.28
C ASP A 82 -8.88 6.35 11.67
N ASN A 83 -8.72 7.57 12.15
CA ASN A 83 -8.04 7.82 13.43
C ASN A 83 -8.76 7.21 14.64
N ASP A 84 -10.05 6.90 14.53
CA ASP A 84 -10.88 6.34 15.58
C ASP A 84 -11.12 4.83 15.41
N ASP A 85 -10.50 4.21 14.40
CA ASP A 85 -10.71 2.80 14.00
C ASP A 85 -12.17 2.44 13.66
N LYS A 86 -13.02 3.43 13.38
CA LYS A 86 -14.45 3.21 13.12
C LYS A 86 -14.77 2.88 11.67
N LYS A 87 -14.01 3.49 10.75
CA LYS A 87 -14.12 3.22 9.32
C LYS A 87 -12.87 2.50 8.87
N CYS A 88 -13.02 1.29 8.38
CA CYS A 88 -11.90 0.49 7.94
C CYS A 88 -12.07 0.07 6.47
N TYR A 89 -10.96 -0.01 5.77
CA TYR A 89 -10.91 -0.47 4.39
C TYR A 89 -9.82 -1.53 4.22
N TYR A 90 -10.14 -2.54 3.46
CA TYR A 90 -9.17 -3.51 2.97
C TYR A 90 -8.87 -3.20 1.50
N LEU A 91 -7.61 -2.85 1.23
CA LEU A 91 -7.10 -2.57 -0.10
C LEU A 91 -6.20 -3.72 -0.51
N PHE A 92 -6.55 -4.43 -1.58
CA PHE A 92 -5.79 -5.58 -2.03
C PHE A 92 -5.81 -5.72 -3.55
N GLY A 93 -4.82 -6.43 -4.08
CA GLY A 93 -4.71 -6.65 -5.51
C GLY A 93 -3.36 -7.19 -5.92
N GLY A 94 -2.99 -6.96 -7.16
CA GLY A 94 -1.71 -7.41 -7.68
C GLY A 94 -1.24 -6.67 -8.91
N ILE A 95 0.07 -6.72 -9.09
CA ILE A 95 0.79 -6.11 -10.22
C ILE A 95 1.55 -7.24 -10.93
N PRO A 96 1.29 -7.49 -12.21
CA PRO A 96 2.12 -8.39 -13.01
C PRO A 96 3.45 -7.72 -13.35
N PHE A 97 4.51 -8.52 -13.45
CA PHE A 97 5.80 -8.07 -13.93
C PHE A 97 6.43 -9.14 -14.82
N PRO A 98 7.27 -8.76 -15.83
CA PRO A 98 7.85 -9.69 -16.75
C PRO A 98 8.73 -10.75 -16.08
N GLU A 99 8.73 -11.96 -16.63
CA GLU A 99 9.61 -13.03 -16.16
C GLU A 99 11.09 -12.63 -16.35
N GLY A 100 11.89 -12.87 -15.31
CA GLY A 100 13.30 -12.50 -15.30
C GLY A 100 13.58 -11.04 -14.94
N GLU A 101 12.56 -10.19 -14.84
CA GLU A 101 12.73 -8.84 -14.33
C GLU A 101 12.70 -8.80 -12.79
N SER A 102 13.48 -7.89 -12.21
CA SER A 102 13.40 -7.58 -10.77
C SER A 102 12.14 -6.75 -10.49
N PHE A 103 11.43 -7.07 -9.42
CA PHE A 103 10.32 -6.27 -8.93
C PHE A 103 10.65 -5.73 -7.52
N PRO A 104 10.31 -4.49 -7.19
CA PRO A 104 9.86 -3.43 -8.09
C PRO A 104 11.03 -2.72 -8.79
N LEU A 105 10.76 -2.11 -9.94
CA LEU A 105 11.65 -1.14 -10.57
C LEU A 105 11.30 0.26 -10.05
N LEU A 106 12.31 1.02 -9.64
CA LEU A 106 12.12 2.38 -9.15
C LEU A 106 11.72 3.32 -10.30
N ASN A 107 10.81 4.23 -9.99
CA ASN A 107 10.27 5.24 -10.90
C ASN A 107 9.59 4.66 -12.17
N LYS A 108 9.27 3.38 -12.14
CA LYS A 108 8.41 2.75 -13.14
C LYS A 108 6.97 2.86 -12.69
N GLU A 109 6.09 3.32 -13.57
CA GLU A 109 4.66 3.29 -13.35
C GLU A 109 4.10 1.90 -13.63
N TYR A 110 3.40 1.35 -12.65
CA TYR A 110 2.65 0.10 -12.77
C TYR A 110 1.17 0.44 -12.90
N SER A 111 0.65 0.26 -14.11
CA SER A 111 -0.75 0.57 -14.43
C SER A 111 -1.70 -0.43 -13.79
N LEU A 112 -2.78 0.09 -13.23
CA LEU A 112 -3.91 -0.66 -12.70
C LEU A 112 -5.13 -0.33 -13.55
N ARG A 113 -5.84 -1.36 -14.02
CA ARG A 113 -7.04 -1.17 -14.83
C ARG A 113 -8.08 -2.22 -14.52
N TYR A 114 -9.31 -1.81 -14.37
CA TYR A 114 -10.43 -2.72 -14.32
C TYR A 114 -11.12 -2.79 -15.68
N HIS A 115 -11.42 -4.02 -16.10
CA HIS A 115 -12.21 -4.29 -17.30
C HIS A 115 -13.62 -4.73 -16.86
N PRO A 116 -14.66 -3.95 -17.16
CA PRO A 116 -16.04 -4.21 -16.70
C PRO A 116 -16.60 -5.56 -17.15
N GLU A 117 -16.07 -6.11 -18.24
CA GLU A 117 -16.49 -7.42 -18.78
C GLU A 117 -16.01 -8.60 -17.92
N PHE A 118 -15.07 -8.36 -16.98
CA PHE A 118 -14.57 -9.39 -16.10
C PHE A 118 -15.54 -9.60 -14.93
N ASP A 119 -16.20 -10.74 -14.91
CA ASP A 119 -17.14 -11.08 -13.84
C ASP A 119 -16.39 -11.50 -12.56
N ILE A 120 -16.29 -10.54 -11.64
CA ILE A 120 -15.67 -10.77 -10.32
C ILE A 120 -16.54 -11.60 -9.38
N THR A 121 -17.84 -11.72 -9.65
CA THR A 121 -18.80 -12.39 -8.75
C THR A 121 -18.72 -13.91 -8.83
N SER A 122 -18.27 -14.44 -9.96
CA SER A 122 -18.14 -15.88 -10.22
C SER A 122 -16.85 -16.49 -9.65
N ILE A 123 -15.92 -15.67 -9.12
CA ILE A 123 -14.59 -16.12 -8.73
C ILE A 123 -14.43 -16.06 -7.22
N PRO A 124 -13.89 -17.13 -6.58
CA PRO A 124 -13.55 -17.07 -5.15
C PRO A 124 -12.61 -15.89 -4.83
N ALA A 125 -12.92 -15.13 -3.80
CA ALA A 125 -12.18 -13.90 -3.43
C ALA A 125 -10.66 -14.11 -3.34
N GLY A 126 -10.19 -15.27 -2.86
CA GLY A 126 -8.78 -15.60 -2.75
C GLY A 126 -8.05 -15.82 -4.09
N ARG A 127 -8.77 -15.89 -5.23
CA ARG A 127 -8.20 -16.09 -6.56
C ARG A 127 -8.52 -14.97 -7.54
N ILE A 128 -9.27 -13.98 -7.11
CA ILE A 128 -9.79 -12.94 -8.00
C ILE A 128 -8.66 -12.15 -8.68
N THR A 129 -7.63 -11.79 -7.93
CA THR A 129 -6.48 -11.03 -8.44
C THR A 129 -5.71 -11.82 -9.51
N GLU A 130 -5.43 -13.10 -9.22
CA GLU A 130 -4.69 -13.97 -10.13
C GLU A 130 -5.46 -14.21 -11.43
N ASN A 131 -6.74 -14.61 -11.31
CA ASN A 131 -7.59 -14.87 -12.47
C ASN A 131 -7.78 -13.62 -13.33
N TYR A 132 -7.93 -12.44 -12.70
CA TYR A 132 -8.01 -11.19 -13.43
C TYR A 132 -6.74 -10.91 -14.23
N ILE A 133 -5.57 -10.98 -13.57
CA ILE A 133 -4.29 -10.70 -14.24
C ILE A 133 -4.06 -11.68 -15.39
N GLN A 134 -4.33 -12.97 -15.20
CA GLN A 134 -4.22 -13.97 -16.25
C GLN A 134 -5.17 -13.69 -17.43
N SER A 135 -6.42 -13.31 -17.16
CA SER A 135 -7.39 -12.96 -18.23
C SER A 135 -6.98 -11.73 -19.02
N SER A 136 -6.25 -10.81 -18.42
CA SER A 136 -5.70 -9.60 -19.06
C SER A 136 -4.40 -9.87 -19.84
N GLY A 137 -3.96 -11.12 -19.94
CA GLY A 137 -2.68 -11.49 -20.59
C GLY A 137 -1.46 -11.06 -19.78
N ASN A 138 -1.58 -10.92 -18.45
CA ASN A 138 -0.50 -10.47 -17.55
C ASN A 138 0.08 -9.08 -17.87
N GLN A 139 -0.75 -8.19 -18.44
CA GLN A 139 -0.26 -6.87 -18.88
C GLN A 139 -0.55 -5.75 -17.88
N VAL A 140 -1.67 -5.84 -17.15
CA VAL A 140 -2.09 -4.79 -16.22
C VAL A 140 -2.43 -5.36 -14.86
N GLY A 141 -2.16 -4.56 -13.83
CA GLY A 141 -2.54 -4.88 -12.48
C GLY A 141 -3.99 -4.53 -12.17
N ILE A 142 -4.43 -4.98 -11.02
CA ILE A 142 -5.74 -4.66 -10.46
C ILE A 142 -5.61 -4.40 -8.97
N MET A 143 -6.37 -3.44 -8.48
CA MET A 143 -6.59 -3.25 -7.04
C MET A 143 -8.08 -3.22 -6.76
N PHE A 144 -8.44 -3.70 -5.59
CA PHE A 144 -9.79 -3.67 -5.06
C PHE A 144 -9.79 -2.95 -3.72
N ILE A 145 -10.86 -2.22 -3.45
CA ILE A 145 -11.17 -1.70 -2.12
C ILE A 145 -12.44 -2.36 -1.60
N GLN A 146 -12.42 -2.71 -0.33
CA GLN A 146 -13.54 -3.31 0.37
C GLN A 146 -13.71 -2.62 1.72
N LYS A 147 -14.93 -2.14 2.01
CA LYS A 147 -15.23 -1.50 3.27
C LYS A 147 -15.50 -2.55 4.34
N HIS A 148 -14.93 -2.36 5.53
CA HIS A 148 -15.23 -3.13 6.71
C HIS A 148 -16.34 -2.45 7.53
N TYR A 149 -17.31 -3.21 8.00
CA TYR A 149 -18.37 -2.74 8.88
C TYR A 149 -18.09 -3.18 10.32
N GLU A 150 -17.91 -2.22 11.21
CA GLU A 150 -17.62 -2.44 12.64
C GLU A 150 -18.61 -3.40 13.35
N GLN A 151 -19.86 -3.39 12.94
CA GLN A 151 -20.93 -4.10 13.65
C GLN A 151 -20.98 -5.61 13.37
N SER A 152 -20.35 -6.09 12.32
CA SER A 152 -20.49 -7.49 11.87
C SER A 152 -19.18 -8.30 11.90
N ASN A 153 -18.04 -7.69 12.15
CA ASN A 153 -16.70 -8.26 11.86
C ASN A 153 -16.57 -8.79 10.42
N GLU A 154 -17.41 -8.33 9.52
CA GLU A 154 -17.44 -8.76 8.12
C GLU A 154 -17.05 -7.61 7.22
N PHE A 155 -16.37 -7.93 6.13
CA PHE A 155 -16.19 -6.98 5.04
C PHE A 155 -17.46 -6.92 4.20
N ALA A 156 -17.75 -5.75 3.63
CA ALA A 156 -18.80 -5.62 2.63
C ALA A 156 -18.61 -6.68 1.56
N ASN A 157 -19.68 -7.34 1.15
CA ASN A 157 -19.61 -8.32 0.07
C ASN A 157 -19.25 -7.67 -1.27
N ALA A 158 -19.44 -6.37 -1.40
CA ALA A 158 -19.11 -5.63 -2.61
C ALA A 158 -17.62 -5.30 -2.67
N LEU A 159 -16.93 -5.83 -3.66
CA LEU A 159 -15.60 -5.43 -4.05
C LEU A 159 -15.70 -4.27 -5.03
N SER A 160 -15.05 -3.16 -4.72
CA SER A 160 -14.97 -2.02 -5.63
C SER A 160 -13.60 -2.04 -6.34
N PRO A 161 -13.58 -2.33 -7.65
CA PRO A 161 -12.34 -2.35 -8.42
C PRO A 161 -11.83 -0.92 -8.65
N LEU A 162 -10.52 -0.79 -8.68
CA LEU A 162 -9.81 0.47 -8.83
C LEU A 162 -8.94 0.46 -10.10
N SER A 163 -8.90 1.59 -10.79
CA SER A 163 -8.01 1.85 -11.91
C SER A 163 -7.10 3.02 -11.58
N GLY A 164 -5.87 3.00 -12.08
CA GLY A 164 -4.89 4.04 -11.82
C GLY A 164 -3.46 3.55 -11.94
N ALA A 165 -2.60 3.99 -11.02
CA ALA A 165 -1.18 3.62 -11.07
C ALA A 165 -0.55 3.55 -9.67
N ILE A 166 0.52 2.75 -9.60
CA ILE A 166 1.43 2.65 -8.45
C ILE A 166 2.85 2.93 -8.96
N VAL A 167 3.61 3.73 -8.20
CA VAL A 167 5.01 4.02 -8.47
C VAL A 167 5.84 3.75 -7.22
N PHE A 168 6.90 2.96 -7.34
CA PHE A 168 7.90 2.80 -6.30
C PHE A 168 8.99 3.86 -6.51
N THR A 169 9.17 4.74 -5.53
CA THR A 169 10.01 5.94 -5.69
C THR A 169 11.39 5.80 -5.08
N GLU A 170 11.51 5.05 -3.98
CA GLU A 170 12.77 4.92 -3.25
C GLU A 170 12.97 3.50 -2.72
N TYR A 171 14.24 3.09 -2.58
CA TYR A 171 14.63 1.87 -1.89
C TYR A 171 15.69 2.15 -0.84
N ASN A 172 15.43 1.70 0.39
CA ASN A 172 16.39 1.79 1.47
C ASN A 172 17.05 0.41 1.71
N PRO A 173 18.34 0.23 1.35
CA PRO A 173 19.02 -1.06 1.47
C PRO A 173 19.26 -1.49 2.92
N LYS A 174 19.27 -0.56 3.88
CA LYS A 174 19.52 -0.86 5.31
C LYS A 174 18.36 -1.63 5.95
N ASN A 175 17.14 -1.31 5.56
CA ASN A 175 15.94 -1.96 6.11
C ASN A 175 15.12 -2.73 5.06
N LYS A 176 15.62 -2.78 3.81
CA LYS A 176 15.00 -3.46 2.67
C LYS A 176 13.56 -2.98 2.38
N LYS A 177 13.29 -1.70 2.62
CA LYS A 177 11.96 -1.12 2.38
C LYS A 177 11.95 -0.27 1.12
N TYR A 178 10.79 -0.30 0.48
CA TYR A 178 10.44 0.54 -0.66
C TYR A 178 9.41 1.57 -0.23
N LYS A 179 9.63 2.83 -0.60
CA LYS A 179 8.57 3.84 -0.61
C LYS A 179 7.88 3.83 -1.95
N GLY A 180 6.62 4.20 -1.96
CA GLY A 180 5.88 4.37 -3.19
C GLY A 180 4.63 5.21 -2.97
N THR A 181 4.04 5.60 -4.08
CA THR A 181 2.80 6.36 -4.13
C THR A 181 1.80 5.66 -5.03
N TRP A 182 0.54 5.94 -4.83
CA TRP A 182 -0.54 5.52 -5.69
C TRP A 182 -1.56 6.62 -5.92
N HIS A 183 -2.15 6.55 -7.08
CA HIS A 183 -3.31 7.33 -7.45
C HIS A 183 -4.28 6.41 -8.19
N MET A 184 -5.47 6.24 -7.63
CA MET A 184 -6.48 5.31 -8.13
C MET A 184 -7.86 5.94 -8.09
N LYS A 185 -8.74 5.47 -8.97
CA LYS A 185 -10.14 5.88 -9.03
C LYS A 185 -11.04 4.67 -9.18
N ASN A 186 -12.21 4.76 -8.53
CA ASN A 186 -13.33 3.88 -8.82
C ASN A 186 -14.34 4.65 -9.68
N GLY A 187 -14.71 4.09 -10.84
CA GLY A 187 -15.60 4.76 -11.78
C GLY A 187 -17.03 4.89 -11.30
N ASP A 188 -17.52 3.88 -10.56
CA ASP A 188 -18.95 3.79 -10.20
C ASP A 188 -19.31 4.58 -8.95
N GLU A 189 -18.36 4.75 -8.03
CA GLU A 189 -18.60 5.39 -6.72
C GLU A 189 -17.94 6.77 -6.58
N ASN A 190 -17.32 7.27 -7.65
CA ASN A 190 -16.57 8.53 -7.66
C ASN A 190 -15.50 8.62 -6.56
N TYR A 191 -14.89 7.51 -6.19
CA TYR A 191 -13.75 7.52 -5.29
C TYR A 191 -12.50 7.99 -6.00
N GLU A 192 -11.84 8.95 -5.40
CA GLU A 192 -10.46 9.32 -5.70
C GLU A 192 -9.59 8.90 -4.53
N ILE A 193 -8.63 8.02 -4.78
CA ILE A 193 -7.74 7.45 -3.78
C ILE A 193 -6.32 7.86 -4.13
N THR A 194 -5.70 8.60 -3.24
CA THR A 194 -4.28 8.94 -3.31
C THR A 194 -3.59 8.43 -2.06
N GLY A 195 -2.27 8.23 -2.12
CA GLY A 195 -1.57 7.83 -0.92
C GLY A 195 -0.13 7.45 -1.12
N GLU A 196 0.49 7.08 -0.01
CA GLU A 196 1.87 6.63 0.04
C GLU A 196 2.03 5.42 0.95
N PHE A 197 3.07 4.66 0.72
CA PHE A 197 3.44 3.53 1.54
C PHE A 197 4.96 3.42 1.71
N ASN A 198 5.36 2.76 2.80
CA ASN A 198 6.73 2.33 3.04
C ASN A 198 6.69 0.89 3.54
N SER A 199 7.09 -0.07 2.72
CA SER A 199 6.96 -1.48 3.01
C SER A 199 8.10 -2.32 2.44
N THR A 200 8.34 -3.48 3.06
CA THR A 200 9.19 -4.52 2.49
C THR A 200 8.45 -5.24 1.37
N VAL A 201 9.21 -5.68 0.37
CA VAL A 201 8.74 -6.66 -0.62
C VAL A 201 9.33 -8.02 -0.23
N VAL A 202 8.47 -9.00 -0.02
CA VAL A 202 8.86 -10.32 0.46
C VAL A 202 8.66 -11.36 -0.64
N TYR A 203 9.67 -12.18 -0.87
CA TYR A 203 9.60 -13.29 -1.82
C TYR A 203 9.29 -14.57 -1.04
N ASN A 204 8.07 -15.09 -1.21
CA ASN A 204 7.62 -16.32 -0.58
C ASN A 204 7.91 -17.53 -1.48
N GLU A 205 8.53 -18.54 -0.93
CA GLU A 205 8.90 -19.78 -1.65
C GLU A 205 7.80 -20.87 -1.63
N TYR A 206 6.59 -20.53 -1.12
CA TYR A 206 5.49 -21.50 -1.00
C TYR A 206 4.67 -21.63 -2.28
#